data_cf1cbae714534f0d8b4c8ba4ed487039
#
_entry.id   cf1cbae714534f0d8b4c8ba4ed487039
#
_cell.length_a   1.000
_cell.length_b   1.000
_cell.length_c   1.000
_cell.angle_alpha   90.00
_cell.angle_beta   90.00
_cell.angle_gamma   90.00
#
_symmetry.space_group_name_H-M   'P 1'
#
loop_
_entity.id
_entity.type
_entity.pdbx_description
1 polymer ?
#
loop_
_entity_poly.entity_id
_entity_poly.type
_entity_poly.pdbx_seq_one_letter_code
_entity_poly.pdbx_strand_id
1 'polypeptide(L)'
;GKSFLTFGMKTDIPFVIDIKTVLDISVSFDGEDTTGIVQDARIEVKGTLTFKKRGERIYLNLHASEVNLEPASETDMITGTLSFRGTIGKDVDSRMDKNGKPYVLFSGYSTEKVDEGYEYTWVRFVNFSENALIQPQAKVEVTGDMELTTYKEKLNISCRVSEIKEWVFQTT
;
A
#
# COMPACT_ATOMS: atom_id res chain seq x y z
N GLY A 1 7.98 -20.84 -23.01
CA GLY A 1 7.76 -19.83 -22.00
C GLY A 1 6.30 -19.73 -21.59
N LYS A 2 6.05 -19.45 -20.34
CA LYS A 2 4.67 -19.19 -19.89
C LYS A 2 4.21 -17.85 -20.44
N SER A 3 3.05 -17.83 -21.07
CA SER A 3 2.44 -16.58 -21.47
C SER A 3 1.77 -15.93 -20.25
N PHE A 4 1.88 -14.62 -20.16
CA PHE A 4 1.18 -13.85 -19.15
C PHE A 4 0.49 -12.66 -19.80
N LEU A 5 -0.60 -12.22 -19.19
CA LEU A 5 -1.35 -11.07 -19.64
C LEU A 5 -0.98 -9.85 -18.78
N THR A 6 -0.72 -8.73 -19.44
CA THR A 6 -0.56 -7.46 -18.75
C THR A 6 -1.63 -6.50 -19.22
N PHE A 7 -2.31 -5.84 -18.27
CA PHE A 7 -3.37 -4.87 -18.57
C PHE A 7 -3.40 -3.75 -17.53
N GLY A 8 -3.99 -2.64 -17.91
CA GLY A 8 -4.26 -1.53 -17.02
C GLY A 8 -5.62 -1.66 -16.38
N MET A 9 -5.67 -1.43 -15.06
CA MET A 9 -6.92 -1.38 -14.30
C MET A 9 -7.09 -0.02 -13.67
N LYS A 10 -8.30 0.52 -13.69
CA LYS A 10 -8.64 1.77 -13.03
C LYS A 10 -9.54 1.51 -11.84
N THR A 11 -9.27 2.18 -10.74
CA THR A 11 -10.10 2.10 -9.55
C THR A 11 -10.29 3.48 -8.94
N ASP A 12 -11.52 3.78 -8.56
CA ASP A 12 -11.84 5.01 -7.84
C ASP A 12 -11.40 4.91 -6.38
N ILE A 13 -10.86 6.00 -5.86
CA ILE A 13 -10.59 6.13 -4.42
C ILE A 13 -11.73 6.91 -3.79
N PRO A 14 -12.51 6.30 -2.88
CA PRO A 14 -13.74 6.91 -2.38
C PRO A 14 -13.58 7.98 -1.30
N PHE A 15 -12.37 8.28 -0.84
CA PHE A 15 -12.17 9.12 0.36
C PHE A 15 -11.62 10.51 0.13
N VAL A 16 -11.86 11.09 -1.03
CA VAL A 16 -11.51 12.50 -1.26
C VAL A 16 -12.79 13.32 -1.22
N ILE A 17 -12.81 14.31 -0.35
CA ILE A 17 -14.01 15.08 0.00
C ILE A 17 -14.63 15.80 -1.21
N ASP A 18 -13.88 16.11 -2.26
CA ASP A 18 -14.38 16.91 -3.38
C ASP A 18 -14.03 16.43 -4.80
N ILE A 19 -13.16 15.45 -4.97
CA ILE A 19 -12.74 14.98 -6.30
C ILE A 19 -12.52 13.48 -6.28
N LYS A 20 -13.24 12.77 -7.15
CA LYS A 20 -12.96 11.35 -7.37
C LYS A 20 -11.61 11.22 -8.04
N THR A 21 -10.66 10.59 -7.37
CA THR A 21 -9.37 10.28 -7.95
C THR A 21 -9.37 8.83 -8.44
N VAL A 22 -9.00 8.65 -9.69
CA VAL A 22 -8.86 7.34 -10.30
C VAL A 22 -7.41 6.93 -10.23
N LEU A 23 -7.14 5.74 -9.68
CA LEU A 23 -5.82 5.13 -9.69
C LEU A 23 -5.67 4.22 -10.88
N ASP A 24 -4.54 4.33 -11.55
CA ASP A 24 -4.14 3.41 -12.61
C ASP A 24 -3.22 2.34 -12.00
N ILE A 25 -3.60 1.09 -12.15
CA ILE A 25 -2.85 -0.06 -11.66
C ILE A 25 -2.44 -0.93 -12.85
N SER A 26 -1.15 -1.22 -12.97
CA SER A 26 -0.67 -2.17 -13.95
C SER A 26 -0.77 -3.57 -13.38
N VAL A 27 -1.53 -4.43 -14.03
CA VAL A 27 -1.80 -5.81 -13.56
C VAL A 27 -1.10 -6.79 -14.47
N SER A 28 -0.37 -7.75 -13.90
CA SER A 28 0.18 -8.89 -14.59
C SER A 28 -0.47 -10.17 -14.07
N PHE A 29 -0.90 -11.04 -14.99
CA PHE A 29 -1.61 -12.27 -14.66
C PHE A 29 -1.11 -13.41 -15.54
N ASP A 30 -0.69 -14.49 -14.92
CA ASP A 30 -0.16 -15.68 -15.61
C ASP A 30 -1.14 -16.87 -15.59
N GLY A 31 -2.40 -16.62 -15.30
CA GLY A 31 -3.44 -17.65 -15.29
C GLY A 31 -3.77 -18.18 -16.67
N GLU A 32 -4.34 -19.37 -16.71
CA GLU A 32 -4.63 -20.07 -17.94
C GLU A 32 -5.82 -19.48 -18.72
N ASP A 33 -6.81 -18.93 -18.02
CA ASP A 33 -8.01 -18.38 -18.65
C ASP A 33 -8.02 -16.85 -18.55
N THR A 34 -7.77 -16.21 -19.69
CA THR A 34 -7.78 -14.75 -19.82
C THR A 34 -8.93 -14.23 -20.70
N THR A 35 -9.82 -15.11 -21.13
CA THR A 35 -10.82 -14.78 -22.17
C THR A 35 -11.84 -13.72 -21.75
N GLY A 36 -12.17 -13.63 -20.46
CA GLY A 36 -13.12 -12.64 -19.97
C GLY A 36 -12.48 -11.31 -19.58
N ILE A 37 -11.15 -11.19 -19.67
CA ILE A 37 -10.43 -9.95 -19.33
C ILE A 37 -10.38 -9.09 -20.60
N VAL A 38 -11.40 -8.25 -20.76
CA VAL A 38 -11.57 -7.39 -21.94
C VAL A 38 -11.69 -5.94 -21.50
N GLN A 39 -11.51 -5.03 -22.45
CA GLN A 39 -11.63 -3.59 -22.21
C GLN A 39 -13.00 -3.26 -21.59
N ASP A 40 -12.98 -2.37 -20.60
CA ASP A 40 -14.16 -1.89 -19.86
C ASP A 40 -14.88 -2.95 -19.04
N ALA A 41 -14.31 -4.14 -18.88
CA ALA A 41 -14.86 -5.15 -17.97
C ALA A 41 -14.65 -4.73 -16.50
N ARG A 42 -15.67 -4.95 -15.69
CA ARG A 42 -15.56 -4.79 -14.25
C ARG A 42 -15.06 -6.10 -13.64
N ILE A 43 -13.94 -6.03 -12.93
CA ILE A 43 -13.26 -7.24 -12.41
C ILE A 43 -12.82 -7.04 -10.97
N GLU A 44 -12.61 -8.16 -10.28
CA GLU A 44 -11.95 -8.21 -8.98
C GLU A 44 -10.64 -8.95 -9.13
N VAL A 45 -9.56 -8.34 -8.68
CA VAL A 45 -8.22 -8.92 -8.80
C VAL A 45 -7.62 -9.09 -7.41
N LYS A 46 -7.09 -10.27 -7.16
CA LYS A 46 -6.35 -10.60 -5.92
C LYS A 46 -4.90 -10.90 -6.26
N GLY A 47 -4.00 -10.40 -5.46
CA GLY A 47 -2.58 -10.60 -5.67
C GLY A 47 -1.71 -9.74 -4.79
N THR A 48 -0.48 -9.56 -5.22
CA THR A 48 0.50 -8.75 -4.51
C THR A 48 0.68 -7.41 -5.21
N LEU A 49 0.41 -6.33 -4.49
CA LEU A 49 0.56 -4.97 -4.97
C LEU A 49 1.92 -4.42 -4.52
N THR A 50 2.68 -3.89 -5.47
CA THR A 50 3.94 -3.22 -5.18
C THR A 50 3.85 -1.75 -5.57
N PHE A 51 4.51 -0.92 -4.78
CA PHE A 51 4.60 0.52 -5.00
C PHE A 51 6.00 0.86 -5.46
N LYS A 52 6.11 1.54 -6.59
CA LYS A 52 7.39 2.03 -7.10
C LYS A 52 7.33 3.54 -7.23
N LYS A 53 8.15 4.23 -6.46
CA LYS A 53 8.25 5.69 -6.55
C LYS A 53 9.34 6.08 -7.54
N ARG A 54 9.00 7.02 -8.44
CA ARG A 54 9.94 7.63 -9.36
C ARG A 54 9.65 9.12 -9.41
N GLY A 55 10.55 9.93 -8.84
CA GLY A 55 10.30 11.36 -8.66
C GLY A 55 9.14 11.59 -7.70
N GLU A 56 8.14 12.34 -8.13
CA GLU A 56 6.94 12.62 -7.33
C GLU A 56 5.80 11.63 -7.59
N ARG A 57 5.99 10.69 -8.51
CA ARG A 57 4.96 9.76 -8.93
C ARG A 57 5.15 8.37 -8.34
N ILE A 58 4.05 7.78 -7.88
CA ILE A 58 4.01 6.40 -7.40
C ILE A 58 3.31 5.54 -8.42
N TYR A 59 4.00 4.51 -8.89
CA TYR A 59 3.46 3.51 -9.82
C TYR A 59 3.00 2.28 -9.03
N LEU A 60 1.84 1.79 -9.40
CA LEU A 60 1.20 0.65 -8.77
C LEU A 60 1.26 -0.54 -9.70
N ASN A 61 1.89 -1.62 -9.26
CA ASN A 61 1.98 -2.87 -10.01
C ASN A 61 1.37 -4.00 -9.18
N LEU A 62 0.36 -4.65 -9.74
CA LEU A 62 -0.32 -5.77 -9.10
C LEU A 62 0.03 -7.06 -9.84
N HIS A 63 0.70 -7.97 -9.13
CA HIS A 63 0.95 -9.32 -9.62
C HIS A 63 -0.21 -10.21 -9.19
N ALA A 64 -1.11 -10.47 -10.11
CA ALA A 64 -2.37 -11.14 -9.81
C ALA A 64 -2.20 -12.65 -9.63
N SER A 65 -2.77 -13.18 -8.57
CA SER A 65 -2.91 -14.61 -8.35
C SER A 65 -4.28 -15.11 -8.80
N GLU A 66 -5.28 -14.24 -8.80
CA GLU A 66 -6.65 -14.59 -9.15
C GLU A 66 -7.36 -13.38 -9.77
N VAL A 67 -8.12 -13.62 -10.82
CA VAL A 67 -9.01 -12.63 -11.43
C VAL A 67 -10.42 -13.17 -11.42
N ASN A 68 -11.35 -12.42 -10.80
CA ASN A 68 -12.76 -12.75 -10.76
C ASN A 68 -13.53 -11.81 -11.68
N LEU A 69 -14.24 -12.39 -12.65
CA LEU A 69 -15.02 -11.65 -13.64
C LEU A 69 -16.40 -11.23 -13.11
N GLU A 70 -16.81 -11.76 -11.97
CA GLU A 70 -18.06 -11.41 -11.30
C GLU A 70 -17.75 -10.83 -9.91
N PRO A 71 -17.35 -9.54 -9.85
CA PRO A 71 -16.98 -8.93 -8.56
C PRO A 71 -18.18 -8.83 -7.62
N ALA A 72 -17.92 -9.08 -6.35
CA ALA A 72 -18.95 -9.05 -5.31
C ALA A 72 -19.44 -7.64 -4.96
N SER A 73 -18.68 -6.61 -5.34
CA SER A 73 -19.01 -5.22 -5.05
C SER A 73 -19.34 -4.42 -6.30
N GLU A 74 -20.37 -3.59 -6.21
CA GLU A 74 -20.71 -2.62 -7.28
C GLU A 74 -19.87 -1.34 -7.17
N THR A 75 -19.20 -1.13 -6.06
CA THR A 75 -18.31 0.01 -5.85
C THR A 75 -16.85 -0.41 -5.92
N ASP A 76 -16.01 0.50 -6.40
CA ASP A 76 -14.57 0.24 -6.44
C ASP A 76 -14.01 0.22 -5.02
N MET A 77 -13.18 -0.77 -4.74
CA MET A 77 -12.56 -0.98 -3.44
C MET A 77 -11.12 -1.46 -3.60
N ILE A 78 -10.27 -0.99 -2.71
CA ILE A 78 -8.92 -1.55 -2.54
C ILE A 78 -8.76 -1.92 -1.08
N THR A 79 -8.58 -3.20 -0.82
CA THR A 79 -8.34 -3.71 0.53
C THR A 79 -7.14 -4.64 0.52
N GLY A 80 -6.44 -4.73 1.62
CA GLY A 80 -5.32 -5.66 1.70
C GLY A 80 -4.51 -5.49 2.96
N THR A 81 -3.58 -6.41 3.11
CA THR A 81 -2.58 -6.36 4.16
C THR A 81 -1.32 -5.71 3.62
N LEU A 82 -0.81 -4.72 4.34
CA LEU A 82 0.44 -4.07 4.02
C LEU A 82 1.57 -4.73 4.80
N SER A 83 2.66 -5.05 4.11
CA SER A 83 3.93 -5.44 4.72
C SER A 83 4.96 -4.37 4.42
N PHE A 84 5.58 -3.85 5.47
CA PHE A 84 6.51 -2.73 5.36
C PHE A 84 7.80 -3.06 6.07
N ARG A 85 8.92 -2.70 5.47
CA ARG A 85 10.24 -2.70 6.08
C ARG A 85 10.89 -1.34 5.84
N GLY A 86 11.31 -0.71 6.90
CA GLY A 86 11.93 0.60 6.75
C GLY A 86 12.26 1.26 8.06
N THR A 87 12.43 2.58 7.98
CA THR A 87 12.86 3.40 9.10
C THR A 87 11.74 4.33 9.52
N ILE A 88 11.48 4.42 10.82
CA ILE A 88 10.51 5.36 11.38
C ILE A 88 11.10 6.77 11.25
N GLY A 89 10.27 7.71 10.80
CA GLY A 89 10.64 9.11 10.72
C GLY A 89 10.85 9.75 12.09
N LYS A 90 11.20 11.01 12.10
CA LYS A 90 11.52 11.73 13.34
C LYS A 90 10.31 12.09 14.20
N ASP A 91 9.13 12.13 13.61
CA ASP A 91 7.91 12.56 14.29
C ASP A 91 7.08 11.35 14.71
N VAL A 92 7.01 11.11 16.01
CA VAL A 92 6.18 10.09 16.62
C VAL A 92 5.24 10.79 17.60
N ASP A 93 3.94 10.64 17.38
CA ASP A 93 2.91 11.38 18.11
C ASP A 93 2.01 10.42 18.89
N SER A 94 2.15 10.44 20.22
CA SER A 94 1.32 9.64 21.12
C SER A 94 0.09 10.44 21.54
N ARG A 95 -1.08 9.85 21.33
CA ARG A 95 -2.38 10.48 21.63
C ARG A 95 -3.28 9.55 22.41
N MET A 96 -4.36 10.11 22.94
CA MET A 96 -5.46 9.34 23.54
C MET A 96 -6.75 9.62 22.78
N ASP A 97 -7.55 8.58 22.56
CA ASP A 97 -8.88 8.75 21.98
C ASP A 97 -9.86 9.31 23.04
N LYS A 98 -11.08 9.59 22.62
CA LYS A 98 -12.12 10.12 23.53
C LYS A 98 -12.52 9.16 24.66
N ASN A 99 -12.15 7.88 24.56
CA ASN A 99 -12.41 6.87 25.60
C ASN A 99 -11.18 6.63 26.49
N GLY A 100 -10.12 7.45 26.34
CA GLY A 100 -8.89 7.33 27.13
C GLY A 100 -7.96 6.23 26.68
N LYS A 101 -8.19 5.62 25.50
CA LYS A 101 -7.30 4.58 24.98
C LYS A 101 -6.14 5.22 24.22
N PRO A 102 -4.89 4.78 24.48
CA PRO A 102 -3.74 5.34 23.79
C PRO A 102 -3.65 4.86 22.34
N TYR A 103 -3.17 5.72 21.47
CA TYR A 103 -2.76 5.35 20.12
C TYR A 103 -1.56 6.18 19.70
N VAL A 104 -0.78 5.66 18.76
CA VAL A 104 0.44 6.30 18.30
C VAL A 104 0.35 6.51 16.79
N LEU A 105 0.60 7.73 16.36
CA LEU A 105 0.71 8.10 14.95
C LEU A 105 2.18 8.27 14.60
N PHE A 106 2.61 7.63 13.54
CA PHE A 106 3.98 7.78 13.05
C PHE A 106 4.03 7.54 11.56
N SER A 107 5.12 7.97 10.95
CA SER A 107 5.39 7.70 9.54
C SER A 107 6.71 6.95 9.42
N GLY A 108 6.80 6.12 8.42
CA GLY A 108 8.04 5.43 8.08
C GLY A 108 8.32 5.52 6.60
N TYR A 109 9.56 5.33 6.22
CA TYR A 109 9.95 5.30 4.82
C TYR A 109 10.71 4.02 4.50
N SER A 110 10.41 3.47 3.33
CA SER A 110 11.20 2.40 2.72
C SER A 110 12.10 3.02 1.66
N THR A 111 13.28 2.45 1.50
CA THR A 111 14.28 2.93 0.56
C THR A 111 14.46 1.92 -0.56
N GLU A 112 14.41 2.40 -1.79
CA GLU A 112 14.71 1.61 -2.98
C GLU A 112 15.91 2.22 -3.70
N LYS A 113 16.89 1.40 -4.01
CA LYS A 113 18.03 1.83 -4.82
C LYS A 113 17.61 1.89 -6.30
N VAL A 114 17.79 3.03 -6.91
CA VAL A 114 17.59 3.25 -8.35
C VAL A 114 18.93 3.63 -8.99
N ASP A 115 18.96 3.74 -10.33
CA ASP A 115 20.20 3.86 -11.10
C ASP A 115 21.17 4.96 -10.62
N GLU A 116 20.65 6.09 -10.15
CA GLU A 116 21.48 7.24 -9.74
C GLU A 116 21.23 7.70 -8.30
N GLY A 117 20.71 6.81 -7.44
CA GLY A 117 20.46 7.21 -6.06
C GLY A 117 19.43 6.32 -5.37
N TYR A 118 18.60 6.95 -4.57
CA TYR A 118 17.59 6.25 -3.78
C TYR A 118 16.25 6.94 -3.91
N GLU A 119 15.19 6.14 -3.97
CA GLU A 119 13.82 6.61 -3.84
C GLU A 119 13.26 6.21 -2.48
N TYR A 120 12.48 7.11 -1.89
CA TYR A 120 11.89 6.92 -0.57
C TYR A 120 10.38 6.90 -0.68
N THR A 121 9.75 5.83 -0.17
CA THR A 121 8.31 5.72 -0.13
C THR A 121 7.84 5.83 1.31
N TRP A 122 7.03 6.84 1.60
CA TRP A 122 6.50 7.12 2.93
C TRP A 122 5.16 6.46 3.14
N VAL A 123 4.98 5.86 4.31
CA VAL A 123 3.73 5.25 4.76
C VAL A 123 3.37 5.85 6.11
N ARG A 124 2.09 6.15 6.28
CA ARG A 124 1.56 6.65 7.55
C ARG A 124 0.97 5.48 8.34
N PHE A 125 1.32 5.42 9.62
CA PHE A 125 0.89 4.33 10.49
C PHE A 125 0.09 4.84 11.67
N VAL A 126 -0.92 4.05 12.06
CA VAL A 126 -1.59 4.20 13.35
C VAL A 126 -1.50 2.88 14.10
N ASN A 127 -1.01 2.94 15.34
CA ASN A 127 -0.94 1.79 16.24
C ASN A 127 -1.83 2.07 17.46
N PHE A 128 -2.78 1.19 17.75
CA PHE A 128 -3.76 1.39 18.81
C PHE A 128 -3.28 0.94 20.20
N SER A 129 -1.99 0.91 20.39
CA SER A 129 -1.34 0.68 21.69
C SER A 129 0.03 1.32 21.67
N GLU A 130 0.60 1.52 22.85
CA GLU A 130 1.98 1.93 22.94
C GLU A 130 2.89 0.73 22.66
N ASN A 131 4.00 0.98 21.98
CA ASN A 131 4.98 -0.05 21.69
C ASN A 131 6.38 0.56 21.71
N ALA A 132 7.27 -0.05 22.47
CA ALA A 132 8.65 0.42 22.64
C ALA A 132 9.47 0.44 21.35
N LEU A 133 9.08 -0.32 20.34
CA LEU A 133 9.73 -0.32 19.03
C LEU A 133 9.42 0.93 18.20
N ILE A 134 8.36 1.65 18.54
CA ILE A 134 7.97 2.87 17.84
C ILE A 134 8.79 4.04 18.38
N GLN A 135 9.96 4.23 17.83
CA GLN A 135 10.90 5.29 18.18
C GLN A 135 11.42 5.97 16.92
N PRO A 136 11.71 7.28 16.98
CA PRO A 136 12.33 7.95 15.83
C PRO A 136 13.60 7.25 15.37
N GLN A 137 13.74 7.10 14.06
CA GLN A 137 14.89 6.46 13.39
C GLN A 137 15.04 4.96 13.63
N ALA A 138 14.08 4.32 14.30
CA ALA A 138 14.10 2.86 14.47
C ALA A 138 13.83 2.13 13.16
N LYS A 139 14.48 1.02 12.97
CA LYS A 139 14.27 0.14 11.82
C LYS A 139 13.28 -0.95 12.19
N VAL A 140 12.19 -1.04 11.46
CA VAL A 140 11.05 -1.89 11.82
C VAL A 140 10.49 -2.67 10.62
N GLU A 141 9.85 -3.79 10.94
CA GLU A 141 8.95 -4.49 10.05
C GLU A 141 7.53 -4.32 10.59
N VAL A 142 6.64 -3.84 9.77
CA VAL A 142 5.25 -3.57 10.16
C VAL A 142 4.31 -4.32 9.24
N THR A 143 3.31 -4.95 9.83
CA THR A 143 2.21 -5.60 9.10
C THR A 143 0.90 -5.03 9.60
N GLY A 144 -0.02 -4.77 8.70
CA GLY A 144 -1.32 -4.24 9.07
C GLY A 144 -2.26 -4.08 7.89
N ASP A 145 -3.40 -3.45 8.15
CA ASP A 145 -4.39 -3.18 7.12
C ASP A 145 -4.01 -1.93 6.32
N MET A 146 -4.03 -2.07 5.01
CA MET A 146 -3.69 -1.00 4.09
C MET A 146 -4.89 -0.12 3.81
N GLU A 147 -4.66 1.18 3.78
CA GLU A 147 -5.62 2.16 3.30
C GLU A 147 -4.94 3.13 2.34
N LEU A 148 -5.55 3.33 1.17
CA LEU A 148 -5.06 4.28 0.18
C LEU A 148 -5.98 5.49 0.15
N THR A 149 -5.39 6.67 0.23
CA THR A 149 -6.11 7.94 0.16
C THR A 149 -5.36 8.90 -0.77
N THR A 150 -6.00 9.97 -1.17
CA THR A 150 -5.32 11.02 -1.92
C THR A 150 -5.48 12.37 -1.21
N TYR A 151 -4.43 13.17 -1.30
CA TYR A 151 -4.43 14.54 -0.81
C TYR A 151 -3.71 15.42 -1.83
N LYS A 152 -4.39 16.44 -2.33
CA LYS A 152 -3.86 17.34 -3.38
C LYS A 152 -3.31 16.55 -4.58
N GLU A 153 -4.08 15.58 -5.05
CA GLU A 153 -3.74 14.69 -6.17
C GLU A 153 -2.55 13.75 -5.93
N LYS A 154 -2.04 13.71 -4.70
CA LYS A 154 -0.95 12.80 -4.32
C LYS A 154 -1.49 11.59 -3.56
N LEU A 155 -1.01 10.42 -3.93
CA LEU A 155 -1.37 9.18 -3.25
C LEU A 155 -0.72 9.12 -1.87
N ASN A 156 -1.54 8.84 -0.86
CA ASN A 156 -1.08 8.55 0.50
C ASN A 156 -1.34 7.10 0.84
N ILE A 157 -0.32 6.43 1.32
CA ILE A 157 -0.40 5.05 1.79
C ILE A 157 -0.47 5.09 3.31
N SER A 158 -1.51 4.49 3.86
CA SER A 158 -1.72 4.41 5.30
C SER A 158 -1.87 2.96 5.74
N CYS A 159 -1.48 2.67 6.96
CA CYS A 159 -1.55 1.33 7.53
C CYS A 159 -2.01 1.39 8.97
N ARG A 160 -3.02 0.57 9.28
CA ARG A 160 -3.43 0.31 10.66
C ARG A 160 -2.62 -0.88 11.14
N VAL A 161 -1.71 -0.66 12.06
CA VAL A 161 -0.73 -1.67 12.49
C VAL A 161 -1.40 -2.84 13.20
N SER A 162 -1.12 -4.05 12.74
CA SER A 162 -1.49 -5.30 13.42
C SER A 162 -0.31 -5.87 14.20
N GLU A 163 0.89 -5.77 13.64
CA GLU A 163 2.11 -6.29 14.24
C GLU A 163 3.29 -5.41 13.85
N ILE A 164 4.18 -5.19 14.81
CA ILE A 164 5.43 -4.48 14.58
C ILE A 164 6.59 -5.27 15.20
N LYS A 165 7.67 -5.42 14.45
CA LYS A 165 8.89 -6.12 14.87
C LYS A 165 10.10 -5.26 14.55
N GLU A 166 11.18 -5.50 15.28
CA GLU A 166 12.47 -4.93 14.92
C GLU A 166 12.96 -5.53 13.59
N TRP A 167 13.41 -4.67 12.69
CA TRP A 167 14.02 -5.11 11.45
C TRP A 167 15.52 -5.23 11.63
N VAL A 168 15.99 -6.46 11.71
CA VAL A 168 17.42 -6.75 11.87
C VAL A 168 18.05 -6.94 10.49
N PHE A 169 19.02 -6.08 10.16
CA PHE A 169 19.83 -6.27 8.96
C PHE A 169 20.77 -7.45 9.18
N GLN A 170 20.70 -8.42 8.28
CA GLN A 170 21.75 -9.42 8.20
C GLN A 170 22.82 -8.88 7.28
N THR A 171 23.92 -8.46 7.88
CA THR A 171 25.14 -8.17 7.13
C THR A 171 25.86 -9.49 6.88
N THR A 172 25.89 -9.92 5.65
CA THR A 172 26.78 -11.00 5.24
C THR A 172 28.09 -10.43 4.78
#